data_ca11a3419704e84db4098ccf951dc423
#
_entry.id   ca11a3419704e84db4098ccf951dc423
#
_cell.length_a   1.000
_cell.length_b   1.000
_cell.length_c   1.000
_cell.angle_alpha   90.00
_cell.angle_beta   90.00
_cell.angle_gamma   90.00
#
_symmetry.space_group_name_H-M   'P 1'
#
loop_
_entity.id
_entity.type
_entity.pdbx_description
1 polymer ?
#
loop_
_entity_poly.entity_id
_entity_poly.type
_entity_poly.pdbx_seq_one_letter_code
_entity_poly.pdbx_strand_id
1 'polypeptide(L)'
;MEVPHQIPKIIHYCWFGKTSLPEDAQRCIASWKKFCPDYEIAERNGMKRRSIFPPCLSMSNRHIWNETKINLSALPLYVQQAYAAQKWAFVADYVRLYALIRYGGVYMDTDVELVAPLDRFMNQAAFAGLEDASHVATCVMACEPEFPLFKEFLLQYSNMQFLNPDGTLNTTTNVSRLTDICLERGMLQNGQCQSVAGLTIYPADYFCPLALDTGLLKQTENTVAIHWFAGSWWSSEEKYAWKITRRLHRILPVKTAKRLGKAIAIARYRGWSSLAETFSDFCRKQRKHE
;
A
#
# COMPACT_ATOMS: atom_id res chain seq x y z
N MET A 1 -2.97 -35.81 -4.77
CA MET A 1 -4.11 -34.84 -4.67
C MET A 1 -3.52 -33.53 -4.14
N GLU A 2 -3.58 -32.48 -4.93
CA GLU A 2 -3.18 -31.14 -4.46
C GLU A 2 -4.16 -30.70 -3.37
N VAL A 3 -3.62 -30.17 -2.28
CA VAL A 3 -4.46 -29.57 -1.22
C VAL A 3 -5.11 -28.32 -1.81
N PRO A 4 -6.44 -28.17 -1.74
CA PRO A 4 -7.07 -27.00 -2.33
C PRO A 4 -6.56 -25.72 -1.64
N HIS A 5 -6.20 -24.74 -2.45
CA HIS A 5 -5.77 -23.43 -1.96
C HIS A 5 -6.89 -22.76 -1.14
N GLN A 6 -6.53 -22.25 0.04
CA GLN A 6 -7.48 -21.54 0.89
C GLN A 6 -6.78 -20.46 1.72
N ILE A 7 -7.05 -19.22 1.42
CA ILE A 7 -6.58 -18.08 2.19
C ILE A 7 -7.32 -18.05 3.53
N PRO A 8 -6.63 -17.93 4.68
CA PRO A 8 -7.28 -17.80 5.99
C PRO A 8 -8.20 -16.56 6.08
N LYS A 9 -9.36 -16.71 6.70
CA LYS A 9 -10.30 -15.60 6.96
C LYS A 9 -9.80 -14.71 8.10
N ILE A 10 -8.69 -14.03 7.89
CA ILE A 10 -8.02 -13.13 8.82
C ILE A 10 -7.77 -11.80 8.10
N ILE A 11 -8.12 -10.67 8.72
CA ILE A 11 -7.81 -9.34 8.20
C ILE A 11 -6.74 -8.69 9.08
N HIS A 12 -5.61 -8.34 8.47
CA HIS A 12 -4.50 -7.61 9.07
C HIS A 12 -4.52 -6.15 8.66
N TYR A 13 -4.14 -5.26 9.56
CA TYR A 13 -3.86 -3.86 9.25
C TYR A 13 -2.79 -3.29 10.17
N CYS A 14 -2.16 -2.20 9.77
CA CYS A 14 -1.11 -1.51 10.50
C CYS A 14 -1.59 -0.14 10.98
N TRP A 15 -1.24 0.20 12.24
CA TRP A 15 -1.43 1.55 12.76
C TRP A 15 -0.29 1.92 13.69
N PHE A 16 0.64 2.75 13.21
CA PHE A 16 1.83 3.20 13.94
C PHE A 16 1.72 4.68 14.31
N GLY A 17 2.59 5.15 15.24
CA GLY A 17 2.65 6.55 15.67
C GLY A 17 1.86 6.83 16.96
N LYS A 18 1.33 5.79 17.62
CA LYS A 18 0.65 5.88 18.95
C LYS A 18 -0.52 6.87 19.02
N THR A 19 -1.10 7.24 17.86
CA THR A 19 -2.27 8.11 17.78
C THR A 19 -3.55 7.29 17.69
N SER A 20 -4.70 7.88 18.01
CA SER A 20 -6.00 7.27 17.76
C SER A 20 -6.27 7.15 16.27
N LEU A 21 -7.04 6.13 15.87
CA LEU A 21 -7.53 6.00 14.50
C LEU A 21 -8.45 7.16 14.14
N PRO A 22 -8.23 7.86 13.01
CA PRO A 22 -9.14 8.90 12.51
C PRO A 22 -10.53 8.32 12.19
N GLU A 23 -11.56 9.16 12.17
CA GLU A 23 -12.94 8.75 11.89
C GLU A 23 -13.08 8.00 10.56
N ASP A 24 -12.39 8.46 9.50
CA ASP A 24 -12.41 7.80 8.20
C ASP A 24 -11.84 6.37 8.27
N ALA A 25 -10.74 6.16 9.01
CA ALA A 25 -10.18 4.83 9.21
C ALA A 25 -11.13 3.94 10.04
N GLN A 26 -11.78 4.48 11.06
CA GLN A 26 -12.79 3.76 11.85
C GLN A 26 -13.98 3.35 10.98
N ARG A 27 -14.44 4.23 10.07
CA ARG A 27 -15.51 3.92 9.10
C ARG A 27 -15.09 2.76 8.17
N CYS A 28 -13.88 2.80 7.62
CA CYS A 28 -13.35 1.73 6.78
C CYS A 28 -13.32 0.40 7.53
N ILE A 29 -12.76 0.36 8.74
CA ILE A 29 -12.71 -0.86 9.58
C ILE A 29 -14.12 -1.35 9.93
N ALA A 30 -15.09 -0.47 10.17
CA ALA A 30 -16.48 -0.85 10.39
C ALA A 30 -17.09 -1.55 9.17
N SER A 31 -16.72 -1.12 7.95
CA SER A 31 -17.16 -1.79 6.72
C SER A 31 -16.63 -3.23 6.63
N TRP A 32 -15.39 -3.49 7.09
CA TRP A 32 -14.83 -4.85 7.10
C TRP A 32 -15.63 -5.79 8.00
N LYS A 33 -16.01 -5.32 9.20
CA LYS A 33 -16.88 -6.08 10.13
C LYS A 33 -18.26 -6.34 9.55
N LYS A 34 -18.78 -5.42 8.76
CA LYS A 34 -20.07 -5.53 8.09
C LYS A 34 -20.07 -6.58 6.98
N PHE A 35 -19.06 -6.53 6.09
CA PHE A 35 -19.04 -7.38 4.90
C PHE A 35 -18.28 -8.71 5.08
N CYS A 36 -17.45 -8.82 6.12
CA CYS A 36 -16.68 -10.01 6.48
C CYS A 36 -16.88 -10.35 7.97
N PRO A 37 -18.12 -10.61 8.43
CA PRO A 37 -18.43 -10.80 9.86
C PRO A 37 -17.82 -12.06 10.48
N ASP A 38 -17.48 -13.05 9.67
CA ASP A 38 -16.84 -14.32 10.05
C ASP A 38 -15.29 -14.28 9.94
N TYR A 39 -14.72 -13.12 9.55
CA TYR A 39 -13.28 -12.92 9.52
C TYR A 39 -12.77 -12.44 10.89
N GLU A 40 -11.60 -12.92 11.28
CA GLU A 40 -10.93 -12.43 12.46
C GLU A 40 -10.31 -11.05 12.17
N ILE A 41 -10.91 -9.97 12.72
CA ILE A 41 -10.49 -8.56 12.47
C ILE A 41 -9.82 -7.91 13.70
N ALA A 42 -9.72 -8.50 14.81
CA ALA A 42 -9.06 -8.21 16.10
C ALA A 42 -9.85 -8.83 17.25
N GLU A 43 -9.10 -9.39 18.21
CA GLU A 43 -9.58 -10.08 19.40
C GLU A 43 -10.05 -11.54 19.18
N ARG A 44 -9.07 -12.48 19.27
CA ARG A 44 -9.25 -13.71 20.07
C ARG A 44 -7.95 -14.52 20.23
N ASN A 45 -7.82 -15.14 21.40
CA ASN A 45 -6.70 -15.96 21.84
C ASN A 45 -6.60 -17.32 21.14
N GLY A 46 -5.38 -17.75 20.88
CA GLY A 46 -4.97 -19.15 20.94
C GLY A 46 -4.82 -19.91 19.64
N MET A 47 -3.58 -20.01 19.14
CA MET A 47 -2.99 -21.27 18.63
C MET A 47 -1.46 -21.12 18.48
N LYS A 48 -0.70 -22.11 19.02
CA LYS A 48 0.77 -22.15 18.92
C LYS A 48 1.16 -22.87 17.64
N ARG A 49 1.92 -22.21 16.73
CA ARG A 49 2.73 -22.89 15.71
C ARG A 49 4.20 -22.45 15.81
N ARG A 50 5.14 -23.42 15.67
CA ARG A 50 6.59 -23.17 15.69
C ARG A 50 7.04 -22.38 14.47
N SER A 51 7.92 -21.40 14.68
CA SER A 51 8.40 -20.43 13.68
C SER A 51 9.86 -20.63 13.35
N ILE A 52 10.22 -20.45 12.06
CA ILE A 52 11.59 -20.39 11.56
C ILE A 52 12.18 -18.97 11.67
N PHE A 53 11.36 -17.96 12.02
CA PHE A 53 11.76 -16.56 12.17
C PHE A 53 12.01 -16.17 13.64
N PRO A 54 12.82 -15.12 13.90
CA PRO A 54 13.17 -14.73 15.27
C PRO A 54 11.93 -14.38 16.11
N PRO A 55 11.97 -14.63 17.43
CA PRO A 55 10.84 -14.47 18.35
C PRO A 55 10.58 -13.01 18.75
N CYS A 56 10.57 -12.09 17.78
CA CYS A 56 10.48 -10.65 18.05
C CYS A 56 9.04 -10.10 18.12
N LEU A 57 8.01 -10.98 18.08
CA LEU A 57 6.62 -10.56 18.04
C LEU A 57 5.76 -11.25 19.08
N SER A 58 5.10 -10.45 19.93
CA SER A 58 4.21 -10.91 20.99
C SER A 58 2.89 -11.47 20.44
N MET A 59 2.37 -12.53 21.08
CA MET A 59 1.27 -13.35 20.56
C MET A 59 -0.14 -12.91 20.98
N SER A 60 -0.35 -11.73 21.54
CA SER A 60 -1.68 -11.26 21.97
C SER A 60 -2.26 -10.27 20.98
N ASN A 61 -3.46 -10.51 20.45
CA ASN A 61 -4.20 -9.71 19.43
C ASN A 61 -3.52 -9.70 18.04
N ARG A 62 -3.82 -10.68 17.20
CA ARG A 62 -3.03 -11.06 16.00
C ARG A 62 -3.21 -10.16 14.77
N HIS A 63 -4.05 -9.12 14.78
CA HIS A 63 -4.51 -8.49 13.54
C HIS A 63 -4.24 -6.99 13.43
N ILE A 64 -4.05 -6.28 14.54
CA ILE A 64 -3.57 -4.89 14.56
C ILE A 64 -2.06 -4.92 14.79
N TRP A 65 -1.32 -4.39 13.82
CA TRP A 65 0.13 -4.27 13.92
C TRP A 65 0.50 -2.84 14.32
N ASN A 66 1.14 -2.73 15.48
CA ASN A 66 1.59 -1.46 16.05
C ASN A 66 2.86 -1.67 16.89
N GLU A 67 3.33 -0.63 17.56
CA GLU A 67 4.54 -0.65 18.39
C GLU A 67 4.50 -1.67 19.54
N THR A 68 3.32 -2.07 20.00
CA THR A 68 3.20 -3.06 21.09
C THR A 68 3.39 -4.49 20.61
N LYS A 69 3.35 -4.71 19.29
CA LYS A 69 3.38 -6.02 18.64
C LYS A 69 4.71 -6.35 17.98
N ILE A 70 5.52 -5.33 17.69
CA ILE A 70 6.78 -5.50 16.98
C ILE A 70 7.96 -5.08 17.86
N ASN A 71 9.00 -5.89 17.88
CA ASN A 71 10.29 -5.48 18.40
C ASN A 71 11.08 -4.79 17.30
N LEU A 72 11.03 -3.45 17.27
CA LEU A 72 11.66 -2.63 16.24
C LEU A 72 13.16 -2.91 16.09
N SER A 73 13.89 -3.16 17.18
CA SER A 73 15.33 -3.41 17.12
C SER A 73 15.71 -4.73 16.43
N ALA A 74 14.74 -5.65 16.28
CA ALA A 74 14.94 -6.92 15.58
C ALA A 74 14.50 -6.88 14.11
N LEU A 75 14.00 -5.73 13.63
CA LEU A 75 13.59 -5.54 12.23
C LEU A 75 14.76 -5.05 11.37
N PRO A 76 14.68 -5.17 10.03
CA PRO A 76 15.68 -4.63 9.11
C PRO A 76 15.96 -3.14 9.35
N LEU A 77 17.18 -2.71 9.03
CA LEU A 77 17.62 -1.32 9.22
C LEU A 77 16.69 -0.31 8.52
N TYR A 78 16.18 -0.66 7.34
CA TYR A 78 15.18 0.14 6.62
C TYR A 78 13.98 0.49 7.51
N VAL A 79 13.41 -0.50 8.19
CA VAL A 79 12.21 -0.31 9.02
C VAL A 79 12.52 0.52 10.28
N GLN A 80 13.69 0.29 10.90
CA GLN A 80 14.14 1.06 12.05
C GLN A 80 14.34 2.54 11.70
N GLN A 81 14.97 2.83 10.55
CA GLN A 81 15.18 4.18 10.04
C GLN A 81 13.85 4.86 9.65
N ALA A 82 12.94 4.14 8.97
CA ALA A 82 11.62 4.65 8.63
C ALA A 82 10.81 5.00 9.90
N TYR A 83 10.89 4.16 10.93
CA TYR A 83 10.26 4.42 12.22
C TYR A 83 10.85 5.65 12.91
N ALA A 84 12.18 5.76 12.98
CA ALA A 84 12.86 6.92 13.57
C ALA A 84 12.51 8.23 12.83
N ALA A 85 12.32 8.16 11.51
CA ALA A 85 11.89 9.28 10.68
C ALA A 85 10.37 9.55 10.74
N GLN A 86 9.61 8.82 11.56
CA GLN A 86 8.14 8.89 11.68
C GLN A 86 7.39 8.68 10.34
N LYS A 87 7.97 7.86 9.47
CA LYS A 87 7.39 7.51 8.17
C LYS A 87 6.61 6.20 8.27
N TRP A 88 5.48 6.24 8.96
CA TRP A 88 4.69 5.08 9.40
C TRP A 88 4.22 4.18 8.26
N ALA A 89 3.91 4.74 7.08
CA ALA A 89 3.51 3.97 5.91
C ALA A 89 4.64 3.01 5.46
N PHE A 90 5.90 3.46 5.49
CA PHE A 90 7.05 2.63 5.12
C PHE A 90 7.38 1.55 6.17
N VAL A 91 7.01 1.78 7.43
CA VAL A 91 7.01 0.73 8.47
C VAL A 91 5.92 -0.30 8.16
N ALA A 92 4.71 0.16 7.83
CA ALA A 92 3.59 -0.70 7.46
C ALA A 92 3.88 -1.53 6.20
N ASP A 93 4.65 -1.01 5.25
CA ASP A 93 5.06 -1.70 4.03
C ASP A 93 5.81 -3.01 4.28
N TYR A 94 6.68 -3.04 5.28
CA TYR A 94 7.36 -4.26 5.72
C TYR A 94 6.41 -5.16 6.52
N VAL A 95 5.69 -4.58 7.47
CA VAL A 95 4.90 -5.35 8.44
C VAL A 95 3.71 -6.04 7.77
N ARG A 96 3.11 -5.46 6.73
CA ARG A 96 2.05 -6.12 5.92
C ARG A 96 2.52 -7.43 5.31
N LEU A 97 3.73 -7.44 4.74
CA LEU A 97 4.33 -8.64 4.16
C LEU A 97 4.64 -9.68 5.24
N TYR A 98 5.24 -9.24 6.35
CA TYR A 98 5.52 -10.12 7.48
C TYR A 98 4.25 -10.80 7.99
N ALA A 99 3.16 -10.05 8.19
CA ALA A 99 1.88 -10.58 8.66
C ALA A 99 1.30 -11.61 7.69
N LEU A 100 1.27 -11.28 6.40
CA LEU A 100 0.76 -12.16 5.35
C LEU A 100 1.56 -13.46 5.22
N ILE A 101 2.89 -13.37 5.20
CA ILE A 101 3.76 -14.56 5.11
C ILE A 101 3.57 -15.46 6.34
N ARG A 102 3.48 -14.86 7.52
CA ARG A 102 3.43 -15.59 8.78
C ARG A 102 2.10 -16.28 9.05
N TYR A 103 1.01 -15.61 8.71
CA TYR A 103 -0.35 -16.02 9.10
C TYR A 103 -1.26 -16.30 7.91
N GLY A 104 -0.88 -15.89 6.70
CA GLY A 104 -1.81 -15.79 5.59
C GLY A 104 -2.90 -14.75 5.85
N GLY A 105 -3.98 -14.80 5.09
CA GLY A 105 -5.11 -13.91 5.26
C GLY A 105 -5.06 -12.71 4.32
N VAL A 106 -5.78 -11.67 4.68
CA VAL A 106 -5.92 -10.43 3.91
C VAL A 106 -5.30 -9.28 4.67
N TYR A 107 -4.42 -8.52 4.04
CA TYR A 107 -4.00 -7.21 4.53
C TYR A 107 -4.82 -6.12 3.86
N MET A 108 -5.27 -5.16 4.64
CA MET A 108 -5.91 -3.94 4.12
C MET A 108 -5.32 -2.69 4.77
N ASP A 109 -5.10 -1.65 3.96
CA ASP A 109 -4.79 -0.31 4.48
C ASP A 109 -6.02 0.26 5.20
N THR A 110 -5.80 1.08 6.24
CA THR A 110 -6.88 1.62 7.09
C THR A 110 -7.81 2.61 6.38
N ASP A 111 -7.48 3.01 5.17
CA ASP A 111 -8.28 3.83 4.28
C ASP A 111 -8.92 3.04 3.11
N VAL A 112 -8.98 1.72 3.25
CA VAL A 112 -9.73 0.83 2.35
C VAL A 112 -11.10 0.55 2.94
N GLU A 113 -12.16 0.91 2.23
CA GLU A 113 -13.55 0.61 2.57
C GLU A 113 -14.05 -0.60 1.78
N LEU A 114 -14.61 -1.62 2.45
CA LEU A 114 -15.30 -2.70 1.76
C LEU A 114 -16.73 -2.28 1.40
N VAL A 115 -17.18 -2.67 0.22
CA VAL A 115 -18.53 -2.48 -0.30
C VAL A 115 -19.23 -3.81 -0.62
N ALA A 116 -18.47 -4.92 -0.61
CA ALA A 116 -18.97 -6.29 -0.80
C ALA A 116 -18.06 -7.31 -0.06
N PRO A 117 -18.53 -8.56 0.17
CA PRO A 117 -17.75 -9.62 0.81
C PRO A 117 -16.51 -10.05 0.01
N LEU A 118 -15.46 -10.50 0.72
CA LEU A 118 -14.21 -11.00 0.12
C LEU A 118 -14.25 -12.50 -0.21
N ASP A 119 -15.29 -13.23 0.18
CA ASP A 119 -15.33 -14.69 0.14
C ASP A 119 -15.02 -15.30 -1.24
N ARG A 120 -15.47 -14.65 -2.32
CA ARG A 120 -15.22 -15.12 -3.70
C ARG A 120 -13.75 -15.19 -4.11
N PHE A 121 -12.86 -14.56 -3.32
CA PHE A 121 -11.42 -14.52 -3.61
C PHE A 121 -10.60 -15.47 -2.73
N MET A 122 -11.21 -16.16 -1.77
CA MET A 122 -10.45 -16.89 -0.74
C MET A 122 -9.95 -18.28 -1.19
N ASN A 123 -10.48 -18.83 -2.30
CA ASN A 123 -10.12 -20.14 -2.81
C ASN A 123 -8.99 -20.06 -3.86
N GLN A 124 -7.88 -19.44 -3.51
CA GLN A 124 -6.69 -19.30 -4.35
C GLN A 124 -5.44 -19.08 -3.48
N ALA A 125 -4.23 -19.23 -4.06
CA ALA A 125 -2.99 -19.11 -3.30
C ALA A 125 -2.73 -17.68 -2.81
N ALA A 126 -2.94 -16.68 -3.67
CA ALA A 126 -2.77 -15.28 -3.35
C ALA A 126 -3.53 -14.37 -4.33
N PHE A 127 -3.89 -13.15 -3.87
CA PHE A 127 -4.40 -12.11 -4.76
C PHE A 127 -3.97 -10.71 -4.34
N ALA A 128 -3.98 -9.81 -5.33
CA ALA A 128 -3.90 -8.37 -5.19
C ALA A 128 -4.75 -7.71 -6.28
N GLY A 129 -4.90 -6.41 -6.25
CA GLY A 129 -5.50 -5.63 -7.33
C GLY A 129 -4.46 -4.81 -8.08
N LEU A 130 -4.86 -4.23 -9.21
CA LEU A 130 -4.16 -3.13 -9.83
C LEU A 130 -4.58 -1.80 -9.16
N GLU A 131 -3.65 -0.86 -9.01
CA GLU A 131 -3.95 0.52 -8.60
C GLU A 131 -4.43 1.34 -9.82
N ASP A 132 -3.81 1.05 -10.96
CA ASP A 132 -4.16 1.58 -12.29
C ASP A 132 -3.90 0.50 -13.35
N ALA A 133 -3.86 0.84 -14.63
CA ALA A 133 -3.64 -0.15 -15.70
C ALA A 133 -2.26 -0.83 -15.66
N SER A 134 -1.31 -0.34 -14.86
CA SER A 134 0.11 -0.68 -14.95
C SER A 134 0.75 -1.11 -13.63
N HIS A 135 0.16 -0.76 -12.49
CA HIS A 135 0.78 -0.92 -11.18
C HIS A 135 -0.03 -1.84 -10.27
N VAL A 136 0.65 -2.78 -9.61
CA VAL A 136 0.04 -3.68 -8.62
C VAL A 136 -0.12 -2.94 -7.30
N ALA A 137 -1.37 -2.79 -6.86
CA ALA A 137 -1.70 -2.17 -5.58
C ALA A 137 -1.26 -3.02 -4.39
N THR A 138 -0.89 -2.37 -3.30
CA THR A 138 -0.56 -3.03 -2.03
C THR A 138 -1.53 -2.68 -0.89
N CYS A 139 -2.58 -1.92 -1.19
CA CYS A 139 -3.61 -1.53 -0.23
C CYS A 139 -4.54 -2.69 0.15
N VAL A 140 -4.74 -3.67 -0.76
CA VAL A 140 -5.41 -4.96 -0.52
C VAL A 140 -4.53 -6.06 -1.08
N MET A 141 -4.02 -6.91 -0.21
CA MET A 141 -3.18 -8.06 -0.55
C MET A 141 -3.63 -9.26 0.26
N ALA A 142 -3.62 -10.45 -0.33
CA ALA A 142 -3.99 -11.66 0.39
C ALA A 142 -3.17 -12.86 -0.07
N CYS A 143 -2.90 -13.77 0.84
CA CYS A 143 -2.25 -15.02 0.48
C CYS A 143 -2.44 -16.13 1.53
N GLU A 144 -2.12 -17.36 1.14
CA GLU A 144 -1.83 -18.42 2.07
C GLU A 144 -0.54 -18.14 2.86
N PRO A 145 -0.36 -18.72 4.06
CA PRO A 145 0.90 -18.62 4.79
C PRO A 145 2.08 -19.07 3.91
N GLU A 146 3.24 -18.43 4.10
CA GLU A 146 4.49 -18.81 3.42
C GLU A 146 4.48 -18.61 1.90
N PHE A 147 3.60 -17.77 1.34
CA PHE A 147 3.50 -17.53 -0.10
C PHE A 147 4.84 -17.07 -0.71
N PRO A 148 5.39 -17.78 -1.71
CA PRO A 148 6.77 -17.58 -2.14
C PRO A 148 7.09 -16.18 -2.65
N LEU A 149 6.22 -15.61 -3.48
CA LEU A 149 6.44 -14.28 -4.07
C LEU A 149 6.53 -13.19 -2.99
N PHE A 150 5.69 -13.26 -1.94
CA PHE A 150 5.74 -12.28 -0.85
C PHE A 150 6.94 -12.48 0.07
N LYS A 151 7.43 -13.72 0.22
CA LYS A 151 8.72 -14.00 0.89
C LYS A 151 9.88 -13.33 0.17
N GLU A 152 9.95 -13.48 -1.12
CA GLU A 152 10.97 -12.83 -1.94
C GLU A 152 10.89 -11.31 -1.84
N PHE A 153 9.68 -10.77 -1.90
CA PHE A 153 9.46 -9.34 -1.71
C PHE A 153 9.96 -8.86 -0.33
N LEU A 154 9.65 -9.62 0.74
CA LEU A 154 10.11 -9.30 2.09
C LEU A 154 11.63 -9.33 2.21
N LEU A 155 12.30 -10.30 1.54
CA LEU A 155 13.76 -10.43 1.57
C LEU A 155 14.50 -9.23 1.00
N GLN A 156 13.90 -8.48 0.06
CA GLN A 156 14.50 -7.25 -0.46
C GLN A 156 14.82 -6.24 0.65
N TYR A 157 14.01 -6.20 1.72
CA TYR A 157 14.22 -5.28 2.84
C TYR A 157 15.47 -5.57 3.66
N SER A 158 16.04 -6.78 3.58
CA SER A 158 17.21 -7.19 4.39
C SER A 158 18.47 -6.37 4.05
N ASN A 159 18.60 -5.92 2.79
CA ASN A 159 19.75 -5.17 2.29
C ASN A 159 19.45 -3.70 2.00
N MET A 160 18.26 -3.22 2.37
CA MET A 160 17.86 -1.85 2.10
C MET A 160 18.07 -0.93 3.29
N GLN A 161 18.29 0.34 2.96
CA GLN A 161 18.28 1.45 3.91
C GLN A 161 17.19 2.44 3.53
N PHE A 162 16.50 3.00 4.53
CA PHE A 162 15.53 4.07 4.32
C PHE A 162 16.19 5.44 4.23
N LEU A 163 17.30 5.63 4.95
CA LEU A 163 18.15 6.81 4.86
C LEU A 163 19.31 6.53 3.93
N ASN A 164 19.36 7.23 2.79
CA ASN A 164 20.44 7.15 1.83
C ASN A 164 21.73 7.79 2.37
N PRO A 165 22.92 7.42 1.85
CA PRO A 165 24.19 8.02 2.28
C PRO A 165 24.27 9.55 2.11
N ASP A 166 23.51 10.12 1.17
CA ASP A 166 23.42 11.56 0.92
C ASP A 166 22.41 12.28 1.83
N GLY A 167 21.81 11.58 2.79
CA GLY A 167 20.82 12.10 3.72
C GLY A 167 19.39 12.16 3.17
N THR A 168 19.15 11.78 1.92
CA THR A 168 17.81 11.69 1.36
C THR A 168 17.10 10.43 1.83
N LEU A 169 15.76 10.40 1.75
CA LEU A 169 14.96 9.25 2.12
C LEU A 169 14.66 8.38 0.90
N ASN A 170 14.81 7.06 1.05
CA ASN A 170 14.36 6.09 0.06
C ASN A 170 12.84 5.90 0.20
N THR A 171 12.09 6.67 -0.57
CA THR A 171 10.62 6.68 -0.58
C THR A 171 10.03 5.85 -1.71
N THR A 172 10.77 4.90 -2.28
CA THR A 172 10.26 3.94 -3.26
C THR A 172 9.14 3.11 -2.61
N THR A 173 7.96 3.18 -3.19
CA THR A 173 6.74 2.56 -2.63
C THR A 173 6.71 1.05 -2.82
N ASN A 174 5.95 0.35 -1.99
CA ASN A 174 5.67 -1.07 -2.20
C ASN A 174 4.94 -1.35 -3.51
N VAL A 175 4.11 -0.44 -3.98
CA VAL A 175 3.44 -0.52 -5.29
C VAL A 175 4.49 -0.65 -6.41
N SER A 176 5.49 0.24 -6.44
CA SER A 176 6.57 0.15 -7.44
C SER A 176 7.32 -1.16 -7.33
N ARG A 177 7.75 -1.55 -6.11
CA ARG A 177 8.55 -2.77 -5.87
C ARG A 177 7.81 -4.05 -6.27
N LEU A 178 6.55 -4.20 -5.85
CA LEU A 178 5.75 -5.37 -6.20
C LEU A 178 5.47 -5.41 -7.71
N THR A 179 5.25 -4.25 -8.32
CA THR A 179 5.08 -4.14 -9.78
C THR A 179 6.34 -4.61 -10.50
N ASP A 180 7.53 -4.14 -10.10
CA ASP A 180 8.80 -4.55 -10.69
C ASP A 180 9.02 -6.07 -10.58
N ILE A 181 8.77 -6.65 -9.39
CA ILE A 181 8.82 -8.11 -9.18
C ILE A 181 7.87 -8.84 -10.13
N CYS A 182 6.66 -8.33 -10.32
CA CYS A 182 5.68 -8.97 -11.22
C CYS A 182 6.07 -8.82 -12.70
N LEU A 183 6.62 -7.66 -13.10
CA LEU A 183 7.11 -7.43 -14.46
C LEU A 183 8.27 -8.38 -14.82
N GLU A 184 9.22 -8.58 -13.91
CA GLU A 184 10.32 -9.55 -14.08
C GLU A 184 9.80 -10.99 -14.29
N ARG A 185 8.56 -11.28 -13.89
CA ARG A 185 7.88 -12.59 -14.04
C ARG A 185 6.84 -12.62 -15.15
N GLY A 186 6.87 -11.65 -16.05
CA GLY A 186 6.04 -11.61 -17.24
C GLY A 186 4.67 -10.99 -17.07
N MET A 187 4.44 -10.18 -16.01
CA MET A 187 3.22 -9.37 -15.91
C MET A 187 3.07 -8.45 -17.12
N LEU A 188 1.88 -8.38 -17.67
CA LEU A 188 1.53 -7.45 -18.73
C LEU A 188 0.85 -6.20 -18.16
N GLN A 189 1.32 -5.02 -18.55
CA GLN A 189 0.72 -3.74 -18.14
C GLN A 189 -0.50 -3.38 -19.04
N ASN A 190 -1.52 -4.22 -19.00
CA ASN A 190 -2.71 -4.12 -19.87
C ASN A 190 -4.02 -3.88 -19.10
N GLY A 191 -3.95 -3.74 -17.78
CA GLY A 191 -5.12 -3.53 -16.91
C GLY A 191 -6.05 -4.73 -16.76
N GLN A 192 -5.68 -5.91 -17.29
CA GLN A 192 -6.52 -7.11 -17.28
C GLN A 192 -6.19 -8.02 -16.10
N CYS A 193 -7.15 -8.89 -15.74
CA CYS A 193 -6.93 -9.95 -14.77
C CYS A 193 -5.87 -10.93 -15.30
N GLN A 194 -4.88 -11.24 -14.47
CA GLN A 194 -3.79 -12.15 -14.83
C GLN A 194 -3.22 -12.86 -13.61
N SER A 195 -2.51 -13.96 -13.81
CA SER A 195 -1.80 -14.68 -12.77
C SER A 195 -0.30 -14.62 -13.02
N VAL A 196 0.46 -14.23 -11.99
CA VAL A 196 1.93 -14.09 -12.04
C VAL A 196 2.54 -14.80 -10.84
N ALA A 197 3.30 -15.85 -11.07
CA ALA A 197 3.95 -16.65 -10.02
C ALA A 197 2.98 -17.06 -8.87
N GLY A 198 1.74 -17.43 -9.22
CA GLY A 198 0.70 -17.82 -8.26
C GLY A 198 -0.08 -16.64 -7.62
N LEU A 199 0.29 -15.39 -7.90
CA LEU A 199 -0.46 -14.20 -7.51
C LEU A 199 -1.50 -13.88 -8.59
N THR A 200 -2.79 -13.94 -8.25
CA THR A 200 -3.86 -13.42 -9.12
C THR A 200 -3.95 -11.91 -8.93
N ILE A 201 -3.79 -11.18 -10.02
CA ILE A 201 -3.85 -9.71 -10.05
C ILE A 201 -5.17 -9.30 -10.74
N TYR A 202 -6.08 -8.70 -9.98
CA TYR A 202 -7.38 -8.25 -10.48
C TYR A 202 -7.31 -6.84 -11.05
N PRO A 203 -8.16 -6.50 -12.04
CA PRO A 203 -8.30 -5.12 -12.53
C PRO A 203 -8.59 -4.11 -11.41
N ALA A 204 -8.27 -2.83 -11.67
CA ALA A 204 -8.36 -1.77 -10.64
C ALA A 204 -9.79 -1.56 -10.12
N ASP A 205 -10.82 -1.82 -10.91
CA ASP A 205 -12.23 -1.67 -10.52
C ASP A 205 -12.66 -2.62 -9.40
N TYR A 206 -11.88 -3.68 -9.11
CA TYR A 206 -12.17 -4.60 -8.01
C TYR A 206 -11.87 -4.00 -6.63
N PHE A 207 -10.69 -3.36 -6.47
CA PHE A 207 -10.20 -2.90 -5.15
C PHE A 207 -9.76 -1.42 -5.12
N CYS A 208 -9.46 -0.82 -6.28
CA CYS A 208 -9.01 0.57 -6.43
C CYS A 208 -9.82 1.33 -7.50
N PRO A 209 -11.17 1.36 -7.43
CA PRO A 209 -12.00 2.04 -8.45
C PRO A 209 -11.85 3.56 -8.43
N LEU A 210 -11.26 4.13 -7.38
CA LEU A 210 -10.97 5.56 -7.25
C LEU A 210 -9.64 5.88 -7.91
N ALA A 211 -9.64 6.57 -9.04
CA ALA A 211 -8.41 6.99 -9.69
C ALA A 211 -7.67 8.03 -8.85
N LEU A 212 -6.43 7.72 -8.45
CA LEU A 212 -5.59 8.60 -7.61
C LEU A 212 -5.45 10.00 -8.20
N ASP A 213 -5.17 10.10 -9.49
CA ASP A 213 -4.87 11.37 -10.17
C ASP A 213 -6.08 12.28 -10.35
N THR A 214 -7.22 11.69 -10.73
CA THR A 214 -8.41 12.42 -11.13
C THR A 214 -9.44 12.54 -10.02
N GLY A 215 -9.40 11.57 -9.09
CA GLY A 215 -10.44 11.42 -8.07
C GLY A 215 -11.78 10.94 -8.62
N LEU A 216 -11.79 10.42 -9.84
CA LEU A 216 -12.99 9.80 -10.39
C LEU A 216 -13.18 8.42 -9.78
N LEU A 217 -14.33 8.20 -9.18
CA LEU A 217 -14.74 6.91 -8.67
C LEU A 217 -15.54 6.17 -9.75
N LYS A 218 -15.02 5.03 -10.21
CA LYS A 218 -15.65 4.17 -11.24
C LYS A 218 -15.96 2.81 -10.63
N GLN A 219 -17.04 2.74 -9.88
CA GLN A 219 -17.53 1.46 -9.37
C GLN A 219 -18.20 0.66 -10.48
N THR A 220 -18.00 -0.66 -10.45
CA THR A 220 -18.64 -1.66 -11.30
C THR A 220 -19.31 -2.72 -10.44
N GLU A 221 -19.96 -3.71 -11.02
CA GLU A 221 -20.46 -4.90 -10.34
C GLU A 221 -19.34 -5.74 -9.69
N ASN A 222 -18.09 -5.58 -10.17
CA ASN A 222 -16.91 -6.25 -9.66
C ASN A 222 -16.35 -5.59 -8.39
N THR A 223 -16.71 -4.34 -8.12
CA THR A 223 -16.12 -3.55 -7.03
C THR A 223 -16.42 -4.16 -5.67
N VAL A 224 -15.37 -4.46 -4.91
CA VAL A 224 -15.44 -5.04 -3.57
C VAL A 224 -14.84 -4.10 -2.53
N ALA A 225 -13.85 -3.32 -2.91
CA ALA A 225 -13.22 -2.35 -2.03
C ALA A 225 -12.98 -1.01 -2.73
N ILE A 226 -12.87 0.05 -1.94
CA ILE A 226 -12.52 1.38 -2.40
C ILE A 226 -11.33 1.87 -1.56
N HIS A 227 -10.20 2.10 -2.21
CA HIS A 227 -9.05 2.74 -1.59
C HIS A 227 -9.20 4.26 -1.69
N TRP A 228 -9.34 4.93 -0.53
CA TRP A 228 -9.65 6.36 -0.48
C TRP A 228 -8.44 7.27 -0.64
N PHE A 229 -7.21 6.71 -0.63
CA PHE A 229 -5.95 7.46 -0.76
C PHE A 229 -5.84 8.61 0.26
N ALA A 230 -5.95 8.31 1.55
CA ALA A 230 -5.82 9.30 2.62
C ALA A 230 -4.46 10.01 2.64
N GLY A 231 -3.45 9.42 1.99
CA GLY A 231 -2.13 10.03 1.80
C GLY A 231 -1.44 10.34 3.14
N SER A 232 -1.50 9.44 4.10
CA SER A 232 -0.95 9.65 5.46
C SER A 232 0.55 9.98 5.46
N TRP A 233 1.29 9.54 4.44
CA TRP A 233 2.72 9.75 4.26
C TRP A 233 3.07 10.99 3.42
N TRP A 234 2.08 11.62 2.78
CA TRP A 234 2.28 12.83 1.99
C TRP A 234 2.48 14.05 2.88
N SER A 235 3.36 14.94 2.46
CA SER A 235 3.51 16.26 3.04
C SER A 235 2.24 17.11 2.81
N SER A 236 2.10 18.19 3.59
CA SER A 236 1.00 19.15 3.39
C SER A 236 1.04 19.78 2.00
N GLU A 237 2.23 19.99 1.43
CA GLU A 237 2.43 20.47 0.06
C GLU A 237 1.89 19.49 -0.98
N GLU A 238 2.24 18.20 -0.85
CA GLU A 238 1.78 17.14 -1.76
C GLU A 238 0.26 16.96 -1.70
N LYS A 239 -0.32 16.93 -0.50
CA LYS A 239 -1.77 16.89 -0.31
C LYS A 239 -2.47 18.07 -0.97
N TYR A 240 -1.89 19.27 -0.86
CA TYR A 240 -2.44 20.45 -1.49
C TYR A 240 -2.32 20.40 -3.01
N ALA A 241 -1.15 19.99 -3.55
CA ALA A 241 -0.95 19.78 -4.97
C ALA A 241 -1.97 18.81 -5.55
N TRP A 242 -2.18 17.68 -4.88
CA TRP A 242 -3.15 16.67 -5.26
C TRP A 242 -4.60 17.20 -5.26
N LYS A 243 -4.99 17.94 -4.20
CA LYS A 243 -6.32 18.57 -4.12
C LYS A 243 -6.56 19.57 -5.27
N ILE A 244 -5.55 20.38 -5.61
CA ILE A 244 -5.64 21.32 -6.74
C ILE A 244 -5.70 20.58 -8.06
N THR A 245 -4.88 19.54 -8.26
CA THR A 245 -4.88 18.70 -9.46
C THR A 245 -6.28 18.15 -9.74
N ARG A 246 -6.94 17.57 -8.76
CA ARG A 246 -8.29 17.01 -8.89
C ARG A 246 -9.34 18.06 -9.25
N ARG A 247 -9.20 19.31 -8.76
CA ARG A 247 -10.08 20.43 -9.14
C ARG A 247 -9.85 20.87 -10.58
N LEU A 248 -8.58 21.05 -10.96
CA LEU A 248 -8.19 21.50 -12.29
C LEU A 248 -8.49 20.45 -13.36
N HIS A 249 -8.41 19.17 -13.03
CA HIS A 249 -8.71 18.09 -13.97
C HIS A 249 -10.16 18.10 -14.47
N ARG A 250 -11.07 18.74 -13.76
CA ARG A 250 -12.47 18.90 -14.25
C ARG A 250 -12.57 19.71 -15.55
N ILE A 251 -11.57 20.53 -15.86
CA ILE A 251 -11.53 21.44 -17.01
C ILE A 251 -10.25 21.34 -17.85
N LEU A 252 -9.24 20.63 -17.36
CA LEU A 252 -7.93 20.49 -18.02
C LEU A 252 -7.51 19.02 -18.14
N PRO A 253 -6.70 18.68 -19.16
CA PRO A 253 -6.07 17.36 -19.26
C PRO A 253 -5.26 17.04 -17.99
N VAL A 254 -5.27 15.76 -17.55
CA VAL A 254 -4.62 15.31 -16.30
C VAL A 254 -3.17 15.76 -16.18
N LYS A 255 -2.37 15.60 -17.24
CA LYS A 255 -0.95 16.01 -17.25
C LYS A 255 -0.77 17.50 -16.96
N THR A 256 -1.61 18.34 -17.56
CA THR A 256 -1.60 19.80 -17.35
C THR A 256 -2.06 20.15 -15.94
N ALA A 257 -3.15 19.53 -15.47
CA ALA A 257 -3.67 19.73 -14.12
C ALA A 257 -2.62 19.36 -13.04
N LYS A 258 -1.89 18.23 -13.21
CA LYS A 258 -0.79 17.83 -12.33
C LYS A 258 0.34 18.86 -12.28
N ARG A 259 0.79 19.35 -13.44
CA ARG A 259 1.84 20.37 -13.53
C ARG A 259 1.45 21.66 -12.81
N LEU A 260 0.23 22.15 -13.08
CA LEU A 260 -0.29 23.35 -12.43
C LEU A 260 -0.54 23.15 -10.94
N GLY A 261 -1.11 22.03 -10.54
CA GLY A 261 -1.31 21.68 -9.12
C GLY A 261 -0.01 21.70 -8.33
N LYS A 262 1.06 21.10 -8.88
CA LYS A 262 2.39 21.12 -8.28
C LYS A 262 2.97 22.54 -8.24
N ALA A 263 2.87 23.31 -9.31
CA ALA A 263 3.38 24.67 -9.38
C ALA A 263 2.68 25.59 -8.33
N ILE A 264 1.36 25.50 -8.22
CA ILE A 264 0.57 26.26 -7.23
C ILE A 264 0.96 25.85 -5.80
N ALA A 265 1.20 24.56 -5.55
CA ALA A 265 1.63 24.11 -4.24
C ALA A 265 3.04 24.62 -3.87
N ILE A 266 4.00 24.55 -4.79
CA ILE A 266 5.34 25.11 -4.59
C ILE A 266 5.26 26.61 -4.29
N ALA A 267 4.53 27.38 -5.09
CA ALA A 267 4.35 28.81 -4.85
C ALA A 267 3.77 29.12 -3.48
N ARG A 268 2.80 28.31 -3.01
CA ARG A 268 2.16 28.47 -1.71
C ARG A 268 3.06 28.12 -0.52
N TYR A 269 3.81 27.02 -0.61
CA TYR A 269 4.56 26.47 0.53
C TYR A 269 6.03 26.88 0.57
N ARG A 270 6.64 27.17 -0.59
CA ARG A 270 8.06 27.50 -0.74
C ARG A 270 8.29 28.90 -1.30
N GLY A 271 7.25 29.60 -1.79
CA GLY A 271 7.35 30.93 -2.41
C GLY A 271 7.60 30.89 -3.92
N TRP A 272 7.43 32.05 -4.56
CA TRP A 272 7.57 32.21 -6.01
C TRP A 272 8.99 32.04 -6.51
N SER A 273 10.01 32.37 -5.70
CA SER A 273 11.43 32.15 -6.04
C SER A 273 11.74 30.66 -6.26
N SER A 274 11.26 29.79 -5.37
CA SER A 274 11.46 28.32 -5.49
C SER A 274 10.74 27.74 -6.71
N LEU A 275 9.60 28.34 -7.12
CA LEU A 275 8.93 27.95 -8.35
C LEU A 275 9.76 28.30 -9.58
N ALA A 276 10.37 29.51 -9.61
CA ALA A 276 11.24 29.96 -10.70
C ALA A 276 12.49 29.08 -10.82
N GLU A 277 13.13 28.70 -9.69
CA GLU A 277 14.26 27.77 -9.65
C GLU A 277 13.87 26.39 -10.20
N THR A 278 12.74 25.82 -9.73
CA THR A 278 12.24 24.52 -10.19
C THR A 278 11.99 24.52 -11.70
N PHE A 279 11.42 25.61 -12.24
CA PHE A 279 11.20 25.77 -13.68
C PHE A 279 12.53 25.90 -14.46
N SER A 280 13.49 26.68 -13.95
CA SER A 280 14.80 26.82 -14.54
C SER A 280 15.56 25.48 -14.62
N ASP A 281 15.50 24.68 -13.55
CA ASP A 281 16.14 23.35 -13.51
C ASP A 281 15.46 22.37 -14.46
N PHE A 282 14.14 22.43 -14.60
CA PHE A 282 13.42 21.64 -15.61
C PHE A 282 13.85 21.99 -17.03
N CYS A 283 13.97 23.27 -17.36
CA CYS A 283 14.44 23.72 -18.67
C CYS A 283 15.90 23.33 -18.94
N ARG A 284 16.77 23.36 -17.91
CA ARG A 284 18.15 22.90 -18.03
C ARG A 284 18.29 21.40 -18.30
N LYS A 285 17.45 20.58 -17.67
CA LYS A 285 17.44 19.13 -17.89
C LYS A 285 16.98 18.76 -19.29
N GLN A 286 15.99 19.46 -19.84
CA GLN A 286 15.54 19.22 -21.22
C GLN A 286 16.62 19.52 -22.26
N ARG A 287 17.39 20.61 -22.09
CA ARG A 287 18.50 20.99 -22.99
C ARG A 287 19.72 20.06 -22.96
N LYS A 288 19.83 19.17 -21.98
CA LYS A 288 20.90 18.16 -21.89
C LYS A 288 20.56 16.83 -22.57
N HIS A 289 19.34 16.67 -23.03
CA HIS A 289 18.83 15.48 -23.73
C HIS A 289 18.54 15.75 -25.22
N GLU A 290 18.80 16.97 -25.70
CA GLU A 290 18.94 17.35 -27.10
C GLU A 290 20.44 17.43 -27.50
#